data_26f7c3855839f4ba2c76eef62b324079
#
_entry.id   26f7c3855839f4ba2c76eef62b324079
#
_cell.length_a   1.000
_cell.length_b   1.000
_cell.length_c   1.000
_cell.angle_alpha   90.00
_cell.angle_beta   90.00
_cell.angle_gamma   90.00
#
_symmetry.space_group_name_H-M   'P 1'
#
loop_
_entity.id
_entity.type
_entity.pdbx_description
1 polymer ?
#
loop_
_entity_poly.entity_id
_entity_poly.type
_entity_poly.pdbx_seq_one_letter_code
_entity_poly.pdbx_strand_id
1 'polypeptide(L)'
;MLFRSGRLHRTYLEQYHPARFSALCLSGELHTYLADLNEQATERCSLIIEQMKQAEGVTETMKADNQMLWVQSMNSIRNRAEEIIRQEMIYC
;
A
#
# COMPACT_ATOMS: atom_id res chain seq x y z
N MET A 1 -3.16 -10.10 5.07
CA MET A 1 -2.83 -8.69 4.97
C MET A 1 -2.16 -8.42 3.63
N LEU A 2 -2.73 -7.52 2.86
CA LEU A 2 -2.26 -7.24 1.49
C LEU A 2 -0.97 -6.43 1.47
N PHE A 3 -0.69 -5.71 2.54
CA PHE A 3 0.42 -4.77 2.60
C PHE A 3 1.34 -5.02 3.77
N ARG A 4 2.62 -4.90 3.52
CA ARG A 4 3.66 -4.89 4.55
C ARG A 4 4.24 -3.48 4.71
N SER A 5 3.39 -2.47 4.55
CA SER A 5 3.81 -1.06 4.57
C SER A 5 4.51 -0.67 5.86
N GLY A 6 3.96 -1.09 7.00
CA GLY A 6 4.57 -0.80 8.30
C GLY A 6 5.98 -1.37 8.43
N ARG A 7 6.19 -2.60 8.00
CA ARG A 7 7.50 -3.25 8.04
C ARG A 7 8.50 -2.57 7.10
N LEU A 8 8.07 -2.26 5.87
CA LEU A 8 8.92 -1.59 4.89
C LEU A 8 9.32 -0.20 5.36
N HIS A 9 8.39 0.54 5.92
CA HIS A 9 8.66 1.88 6.45
C HIS A 9 9.60 1.82 7.66
N ARG A 10 9.42 0.82 8.52
CA ARG A 10 10.31 0.60 9.67
C ARG A 10 11.76 0.39 9.19
N THR A 11 11.96 -0.47 8.21
CA THR A 11 13.29 -0.72 7.63
C THR A 11 13.87 0.55 7.04
N TYR A 12 13.06 1.33 6.32
CA TYR A 12 13.47 2.59 5.75
C TYR A 12 13.91 3.58 6.85
N LEU A 13 13.14 3.70 7.93
CA LEU A 13 13.48 4.58 9.05
C LEU A 13 14.78 4.16 9.71
N GLU A 14 15.00 2.88 9.92
CA GLU A 14 16.25 2.37 10.50
C GLU A 14 17.46 2.75 9.67
N GLN A 15 17.36 2.62 8.34
CA GLN A 15 18.48 2.84 7.43
C GLN A 15 18.75 4.31 7.13
N TYR A 16 17.69 5.10 6.94
CA TYR A 16 17.82 6.47 6.42
C TYR A 16 17.47 7.55 7.45
N HIS A 17 16.75 7.20 8.49
CA HIS A 17 16.35 8.14 9.54
C HIS A 17 16.52 7.54 10.93
N PRO A 18 17.75 7.14 11.31
CA PRO A 18 17.97 6.40 12.56
C PRO A 18 17.60 7.21 13.81
N ALA A 19 17.82 8.54 13.79
CA ALA A 19 17.46 9.39 14.92
C ALA A 19 15.95 9.41 15.16
N ARG A 20 15.16 9.52 14.10
CA ARG A 20 13.71 9.49 14.18
C ARG A 20 13.20 8.11 14.64
N PHE A 21 13.81 7.06 14.12
CA PHE A 21 13.50 5.69 14.51
C PHE A 21 13.75 5.49 16.01
N SER A 22 14.91 5.91 16.49
CA SER A 22 15.25 5.83 17.92
C SER A 22 14.29 6.62 18.80
N ALA A 23 13.91 7.82 18.37
CA ALA A 23 12.95 8.64 19.11
C ALA A 23 11.59 7.96 19.23
N LEU A 24 11.10 7.35 18.14
CA LEU A 24 9.84 6.61 18.16
C LEU A 24 9.90 5.38 19.07
N CYS A 25 11.02 4.67 19.07
CA CYS A 25 11.22 3.52 19.94
C CYS A 25 11.24 3.94 21.42
N LEU A 26 11.94 5.02 21.74
CA LEU A 26 12.06 5.51 23.12
C LEU A 26 10.73 6.03 23.68
N SER A 27 9.93 6.69 22.85
CA SER A 27 8.63 7.21 23.27
C SER A 27 7.55 6.13 23.37
N GLY A 28 7.81 4.95 22.82
CA GLY A 28 6.83 3.86 22.76
C GLY A 28 5.75 4.06 21.71
N GLU A 29 5.92 5.02 20.81
CA GLU A 29 4.93 5.35 19.78
C GLU A 29 5.16 4.63 18.45
N LEU A 30 6.21 3.82 18.35
CA LEU A 30 6.57 3.17 17.09
C LEU A 30 5.45 2.28 16.56
N HIS A 31 4.85 1.45 17.41
CA HIS A 31 3.76 0.55 17.01
C HIS A 31 2.54 1.34 16.53
N THR A 32 2.15 2.38 17.25
CA THR A 32 1.02 3.23 16.87
C THR A 32 1.30 3.93 15.54
N TYR A 33 2.50 4.46 15.39
CA TYR A 33 2.92 5.13 14.15
C TYR A 33 2.85 4.19 12.94
N LEU A 34 3.41 2.99 13.09
CA LEU A 34 3.42 2.01 12.00
C LEU A 34 2.03 1.47 11.69
N ALA A 35 1.19 1.28 12.70
CA ALA A 35 -0.19 0.83 12.52
C ALA A 35 -1.01 1.89 11.77
N ASP A 36 -0.88 3.16 12.15
CA ASP A 36 -1.57 4.27 11.48
C ASP A 36 -1.11 4.40 10.03
N LEU A 37 0.19 4.30 9.78
CA LEU A 37 0.74 4.33 8.43
C LEU A 37 0.17 3.19 7.58
N ASN A 38 0.13 1.99 8.13
CA ASN A 38 -0.39 0.82 7.43
C ASN A 38 -1.88 0.99 7.09
N GLU A 39 -2.66 1.51 8.01
CA GLU A 39 -4.08 1.78 7.80
C GLU A 39 -4.29 2.83 6.70
N GLN A 40 -3.57 3.95 6.76
CA GLN A 40 -3.62 5.00 5.74
C GLN A 40 -3.20 4.47 4.38
N ALA A 41 -2.14 3.67 4.32
CA ALA A 41 -1.67 3.07 3.08
C ALA A 41 -2.72 2.13 2.48
N THR A 42 -3.38 1.34 3.31
CA THR A 42 -4.43 0.41 2.87
C THR A 42 -5.62 1.16 2.29
N GLU A 43 -6.08 2.20 2.96
CA GLU A 43 -7.20 3.04 2.50
C GLU A 43 -6.87 3.72 1.17
N ARG A 44 -5.69 4.32 1.09
CA ARG A 44 -5.25 4.99 -0.14
C ARG A 44 -5.08 4.00 -1.28
N CYS A 45 -4.55 2.83 -1.00
CA CYS A 45 -4.40 1.77 -2.00
C CYS A 45 -5.77 1.34 -2.55
N SER A 46 -6.76 1.15 -1.70
CA SER A 46 -8.11 0.81 -2.11
C SER A 46 -8.69 1.87 -3.03
N LEU A 47 -8.49 3.15 -2.70
CA LEU A 47 -8.96 4.27 -3.53
C LEU A 47 -8.29 4.26 -4.90
N ILE A 48 -6.97 4.08 -4.95
CA ILE A 48 -6.21 4.02 -6.21
C ILE A 48 -6.68 2.84 -7.06
N ILE A 49 -6.89 1.68 -6.45
CA ILE A 49 -7.39 0.49 -7.14
C ILE A 49 -8.76 0.77 -7.78
N GLU A 50 -9.67 1.38 -7.04
CA GLU A 50 -10.99 1.72 -7.57
C GLU A 50 -10.91 2.70 -8.75
N GLN A 51 -10.06 3.73 -8.63
CA GLN A 51 -9.84 4.68 -9.72
C GLN A 51 -9.28 4.00 -10.97
N MET A 52 -8.31 3.11 -10.81
CA MET A 52 -7.72 2.37 -11.92
C MET A 52 -8.72 1.41 -12.56
N LYS A 53 -9.56 0.74 -11.76
CA LYS A 53 -10.61 -0.13 -12.27
C LYS A 53 -11.57 0.64 -13.18
N GLN A 54 -12.00 1.81 -12.76
CA GLN A 54 -12.89 2.65 -13.56
C GLN A 54 -12.21 3.12 -14.84
N ALA A 55 -10.96 3.57 -14.74
CA ALA A 55 -10.20 4.07 -15.89
C ALA A 55 -9.94 2.99 -16.94
N GLU A 56 -9.71 1.75 -16.51
CA GLU A 56 -9.37 0.64 -17.40
C GLU A 56 -10.57 -0.24 -17.75
N GLY A 57 -11.76 0.09 -17.23
CA GLY A 57 -12.98 -0.66 -17.52
C GLY A 57 -13.04 -2.04 -16.91
N VAL A 58 -12.32 -2.28 -15.82
CA VAL A 58 -12.33 -3.56 -15.11
C VAL A 58 -13.56 -3.59 -14.20
N THR A 59 -14.58 -4.34 -14.60
CA THR A 59 -15.89 -4.36 -13.94
C THR A 59 -16.30 -5.77 -13.55
N GLU A 60 -17.40 -5.87 -12.79
CA GLU A 60 -18.02 -7.15 -12.46
C GLU A 60 -18.52 -7.88 -13.72
N THR A 61 -18.93 -7.13 -14.74
CA THR A 61 -19.30 -7.72 -16.03
C THR A 61 -18.12 -8.45 -16.67
N MET A 62 -16.93 -7.84 -16.63
CA MET A 62 -15.71 -8.49 -17.12
C MET A 62 -15.40 -9.76 -16.34
N LYS A 63 -15.59 -9.75 -15.02
CA LYS A 63 -15.39 -10.92 -14.17
C LYS A 63 -16.32 -12.07 -14.57
N ALA A 64 -17.57 -11.77 -14.88
CA ALA A 64 -18.55 -12.76 -15.31
C ALA A 64 -18.24 -13.31 -16.71
N ASP A 65 -17.86 -12.44 -17.65
CA ASP A 65 -17.60 -12.81 -19.04
C ASP A 65 -16.25 -13.50 -19.25
N ASN A 66 -15.21 -13.02 -18.58
CA ASN A 66 -13.85 -13.55 -18.73
C ASN A 66 -13.08 -13.42 -17.42
N GLN A 67 -13.23 -14.42 -16.56
CA GLN A 67 -12.62 -14.44 -15.24
C GLN A 67 -11.09 -14.36 -15.30
N MET A 68 -10.47 -15.05 -16.26
CA MET A 68 -9.01 -15.04 -16.42
C MET A 68 -8.48 -13.63 -16.68
N LEU A 69 -9.11 -12.93 -17.61
CA LEU A 69 -8.74 -11.56 -17.94
C LEU A 69 -8.96 -10.63 -16.76
N TRP A 70 -10.07 -10.81 -16.03
CA TRP A 70 -10.36 -10.02 -14.84
C TRP A 70 -9.27 -10.20 -13.78
N VAL A 71 -8.86 -11.44 -13.51
CA VAL A 71 -7.81 -11.75 -12.53
C VAL A 71 -6.49 -11.10 -12.93
N GLN A 72 -6.09 -11.23 -14.20
CA GLN A 72 -4.86 -10.62 -14.70
C GLN A 72 -4.89 -9.10 -14.58
N SER A 73 -6.02 -8.48 -14.95
CA SER A 73 -6.18 -7.03 -14.86
C SER A 73 -6.12 -6.56 -13.40
N MET A 74 -6.79 -7.25 -12.50
CA MET A 74 -6.78 -6.91 -11.08
C MET A 74 -5.39 -7.06 -10.46
N ASN A 75 -4.65 -8.11 -10.81
CA ASN A 75 -3.28 -8.29 -10.33
C ASN A 75 -2.37 -7.16 -10.81
N SER A 76 -2.48 -6.76 -12.07
CA SER A 76 -1.72 -5.65 -12.64
C SER A 76 -2.05 -4.33 -11.92
N ILE A 77 -3.33 -4.04 -11.73
CA ILE A 77 -3.80 -2.84 -11.02
C ILE A 77 -3.26 -2.82 -9.60
N ARG A 78 -3.37 -3.94 -8.89
CA ARG A 78 -2.90 -4.05 -7.50
C ARG A 78 -1.40 -3.82 -7.41
N ASN A 79 -0.61 -4.40 -8.29
CA ASN A 79 0.83 -4.23 -8.30
C ASN A 79 1.23 -2.77 -8.54
N ARG A 80 0.56 -2.09 -9.47
CA ARG A 80 0.82 -0.68 -9.75
C ARG A 80 0.42 0.21 -8.57
N ALA A 81 -0.72 -0.08 -7.94
CA ALA A 81 -1.16 0.67 -6.77
C ALA A 81 -0.18 0.51 -5.60
N GLU A 82 0.30 -0.71 -5.36
CA GLU A 82 1.30 -0.96 -4.31
C GLU A 82 2.59 -0.21 -4.56
N GLU A 83 3.03 -0.15 -5.82
CA GLU A 83 4.25 0.59 -6.19
C GLU A 83 4.09 2.08 -5.90
N ILE A 84 2.95 2.66 -6.26
CA ILE A 84 2.65 4.06 -5.97
C ILE A 84 2.69 4.33 -4.48
N ILE A 85 2.08 3.46 -3.68
CA ILE A 85 2.04 3.60 -2.22
C ILE A 85 3.43 3.51 -1.62
N ARG A 86 4.26 2.59 -2.08
CA ARG A 86 5.64 2.50 -1.59
C ARG A 86 6.40 3.81 -1.81
N GLN A 87 6.28 4.38 -3.00
CA GLN A 87 6.98 5.63 -3.32
C GLN A 87 6.43 6.81 -2.55
N GLU A 88 5.11 6.91 -2.42
CA GLU A 88 4.47 8.08 -1.80
C GLU A 88 4.54 8.06 -0.27
N MET A 89 4.34 6.91 0.35
CA MET A 89 4.10 6.84 1.79
C MET A 89 5.22 6.15 2.57
N ILE A 90 5.94 5.23 1.96
CA ILE A 90 6.92 4.40 2.67
C ILE A 90 8.32 4.99 2.58
N TYR A 91 8.70 5.51 1.42
CA TYR A 91 10.05 6.01 1.15
C TYR A 91 10.13 7.53 1.04
N CYS A 92 9.14 8.23 1.53
CA CYS A 92 9.17 9.70 1.57
C CYS A 92 10.08 10.24 2.64
#